data_f38fb9a28fbde93d1b4a65bfff1c9e73
#
_entry.id   f38fb9a28fbde93d1b4a65bfff1c9e73
#
_cell.length_a   1.000
_cell.length_b   1.000
_cell.length_c   1.000
_cell.angle_alpha   90.00
_cell.angle_beta   90.00
_cell.angle_gamma   90.00
#
_symmetry.space_group_name_H-M   'P 1'
#
loop_
_entity.id
_entity.type
_entity.pdbx_description
1 polymer ?
#
loop_
_entity_poly.entity_id
_entity_poly.type
_entity_poly.pdbx_seq_one_letter_code
_entity_poly.pdbx_strand_id
1 'polypeptide(L)'
;MKLSDVLKRPMVTEKTAILNAQGRYVFEVDRRATKQEVKQALEKFFKVKVLKVQTIDVMGKKRRALKTRKQISQAGWKKAIATLKEGDKIDLFETGA
;
A
#
# COMPACT_ATOMS: atom_id res chain seq x y z
N MET A 1 -14.64 -8.63 0.02
CA MET A 1 -13.40 -8.59 -0.82
C MET A 1 -12.50 -9.75 -0.45
N LYS A 2 -11.95 -10.42 -1.42
CA LYS A 2 -10.99 -11.50 -1.16
C LYS A 2 -9.66 -10.91 -0.69
N LEU A 3 -9.02 -11.57 0.27
CA LEU A 3 -7.75 -11.07 0.80
C LEU A 3 -6.66 -10.98 -0.27
N SER A 4 -6.72 -11.86 -1.27
CA SER A 4 -5.77 -11.83 -2.39
C SER A 4 -5.91 -10.58 -3.26
N ASP A 5 -7.05 -9.90 -3.21
CA ASP A 5 -7.32 -8.70 -3.99
C ASP A 5 -7.00 -7.41 -3.22
N VAL A 6 -6.72 -7.53 -1.93
CA VAL A 6 -6.49 -6.37 -1.07
C VAL A 6 -5.14 -5.73 -1.37
N LEU A 7 -4.09 -6.54 -1.42
CA LEU A 7 -2.73 -6.06 -1.67
C LEU A 7 -2.45 -6.10 -3.16
N LYS A 8 -2.08 -4.96 -3.75
CA LYS A 8 -1.73 -4.89 -5.16
C LYS A 8 -0.25 -5.08 -5.37
N ARG A 9 0.57 -4.31 -4.68
CA ARG A 9 2.02 -4.41 -4.82
C ARG A 9 2.71 -3.70 -3.66
N PRO A 10 3.92 -4.14 -3.26
CA PRO A 10 4.72 -3.38 -2.33
C PRO A 10 5.30 -2.14 -3.02
N MET A 11 5.47 -1.07 -2.26
CA MET A 11 6.12 0.13 -2.75
C MET A 11 7.58 0.13 -2.30
N VAL A 12 8.49 0.13 -3.26
CA VAL A 12 9.92 0.09 -2.99
C VAL A 12 10.57 1.36 -3.53
N THR A 13 10.85 2.30 -2.66
CA THR A 13 11.54 3.56 -2.97
C THR A 13 12.58 3.81 -1.89
N GLU A 14 13.39 4.87 -2.06
CA GLU A 14 14.35 5.25 -1.01
C GLU A 14 13.66 5.54 0.31
N LYS A 15 12.51 6.24 0.26
CA LYS A 15 11.75 6.54 1.48
C LYS A 15 11.19 5.28 2.12
N THR A 16 10.67 4.35 1.32
CA THR A 16 10.13 3.11 1.88
C THR A 16 11.24 2.22 2.45
N ALA A 17 12.44 2.27 1.88
CA ALA A 17 13.58 1.54 2.44
C ALA A 17 13.89 2.02 3.87
N ILE A 18 13.81 3.32 4.11
CA ILE A 18 14.00 3.88 5.45
C ILE A 18 12.89 3.42 6.39
N LEU A 19 11.66 3.43 5.92
CA LEU A 19 10.52 2.95 6.71
C LEU A 19 10.62 1.45 7.00
N ASN A 20 11.08 0.66 6.03
CA ASN A 20 11.27 -0.78 6.22
C ASN A 20 12.28 -1.07 7.33
N ALA A 21 13.35 -0.28 7.42
CA ALA A 21 14.31 -0.41 8.49
C ALA A 21 13.70 -0.13 9.86
N GLN A 22 12.63 0.64 9.91
CA GLN A 22 11.89 0.95 11.14
C GLN A 22 10.73 -0.03 11.41
N GLY A 23 10.61 -1.08 10.62
CA GLY A 23 9.52 -2.05 10.74
C GLY A 23 8.21 -1.60 10.14
N ARG A 24 8.23 -0.59 9.29
CA ARG A 24 7.06 -0.09 8.57
C ARG A 24 7.15 -0.44 7.11
N TYR A 25 6.09 -0.98 6.55
CA TYR A 25 6.05 -1.41 5.16
C TYR A 25 4.89 -0.73 4.46
N VAL A 26 5.14 -0.28 3.23
CA VAL A 26 4.16 0.46 2.43
C VAL A 26 3.72 -0.40 1.25
N PHE A 27 2.40 -0.51 1.08
CA PHE A 27 1.80 -1.28 -0.01
C PHE A 27 0.76 -0.43 -0.72
N GLU A 28 0.68 -0.60 -2.03
CA GLU A 28 -0.50 -0.15 -2.76
C GLU A 28 -1.59 -1.19 -2.55
N VAL A 29 -2.76 -0.73 -2.15
CA VAL A 29 -3.89 -1.61 -1.83
C VAL A 29 -5.11 -1.21 -2.65
N ASP A 30 -6.11 -2.09 -2.70
CA ASP A 30 -7.37 -1.78 -3.37
C ASP A 30 -8.03 -0.57 -2.70
N ARG A 31 -8.61 0.31 -3.49
CA ARG A 31 -9.23 1.53 -2.98
C ARG A 31 -10.36 1.26 -1.99
N ARG A 32 -10.98 0.10 -2.09
CA ARG A 32 -12.09 -0.32 -1.21
C ARG A 32 -11.62 -1.10 0.01
N ALA A 33 -10.32 -1.38 0.10
CA ALA A 33 -9.79 -2.15 1.21
C ALA A 33 -9.83 -1.34 2.51
N THR A 34 -10.25 -1.99 3.59
CA THR A 34 -10.23 -1.41 4.92
C THR A 34 -8.92 -1.74 5.63
N LYS A 35 -8.63 -1.03 6.73
CA LYS A 35 -7.45 -1.30 7.55
C LYS A 35 -7.42 -2.74 8.04
N GLN A 36 -8.58 -3.27 8.44
CA GLN A 36 -8.67 -4.64 8.91
C GLN A 36 -8.37 -5.64 7.82
N GLU A 37 -8.88 -5.40 6.60
CA GLU A 37 -8.60 -6.26 5.47
C GLU A 37 -7.11 -6.26 5.11
N VAL A 38 -6.47 -5.09 5.15
CA VAL A 38 -5.03 -4.99 4.91
C VAL A 38 -4.26 -5.77 5.96
N LYS A 39 -4.61 -5.60 7.23
CA LYS A 39 -3.98 -6.32 8.33
C LYS A 39 -4.11 -7.83 8.15
N GLN A 40 -5.33 -8.30 7.87
CA GLN A 40 -5.58 -9.72 7.68
C GLN A 40 -4.80 -10.27 6.49
N ALA A 41 -4.75 -9.54 5.39
CA ALA A 41 -4.02 -9.96 4.20
C ALA A 41 -2.52 -10.09 4.49
N LEU A 42 -1.95 -9.11 5.17
CA LEU A 42 -0.52 -9.13 5.50
C LEU A 42 -0.19 -10.28 6.46
N GLU A 43 -1.01 -10.48 7.48
CA GLU A 43 -0.78 -11.56 8.43
C GLU A 43 -0.93 -12.93 7.79
N LYS A 44 -1.87 -13.07 6.84
CA LYS A 44 -2.10 -14.33 6.16
C LYS A 44 -1.00 -14.65 5.14
N PHE A 45 -0.64 -13.67 4.30
CA PHE A 45 0.28 -13.94 3.19
C PHE A 45 1.75 -13.87 3.58
N PHE A 46 2.10 -13.03 4.53
CA PHE A 46 3.49 -12.87 4.96
C PHE A 46 3.79 -13.48 6.33
N LYS A 47 2.77 -13.99 7.00
CA LYS A 47 2.90 -14.63 8.32
C LYS A 47 3.61 -13.75 9.33
N VAL A 48 3.26 -12.47 9.34
CA VAL A 48 3.80 -11.47 10.27
C VAL A 48 2.68 -10.98 11.18
N LYS A 49 3.06 -10.36 12.29
CA LYS A 49 2.09 -9.73 13.17
C LYS A 49 2.09 -8.23 12.93
N VAL A 50 0.93 -7.70 12.56
CA VAL A 50 0.76 -6.28 12.27
C VAL A 50 0.22 -5.60 13.52
N LEU A 51 0.95 -4.60 14.01
CA LEU A 51 0.54 -3.82 15.17
C LEU A 51 -0.40 -2.68 14.81
N LYS A 52 -0.15 -2.04 13.67
CA LYS A 52 -0.90 -0.87 13.25
C LYS A 52 -0.93 -0.79 11.74
N VAL A 53 -2.05 -0.36 11.21
CA VAL A 53 -2.20 -0.06 9.79
C VAL A 53 -2.73 1.34 9.62
N GLN A 54 -2.06 2.13 8.81
CA GLN A 54 -2.50 3.45 8.39
C GLN A 54 -2.80 3.40 6.91
N THR A 55 -3.92 4.00 6.51
CA THR A 55 -4.27 4.08 5.09
C THR A 55 -4.31 5.53 4.65
N ILE A 56 -3.82 5.78 3.47
CA ILE A 56 -3.77 7.12 2.88
C ILE A 56 -4.36 7.02 1.48
N ASP A 57 -5.37 7.85 1.23
CA ASP A 57 -5.93 7.96 -0.12
C ASP A 57 -5.12 8.98 -0.89
N VAL A 58 -4.47 8.54 -1.96
CA VAL A 58 -3.73 9.42 -2.84
C VAL A 58 -4.69 9.87 -3.93
N MET A 59 -4.98 11.16 -3.96
CA MET A 59 -5.91 11.70 -4.94
C MET A 59 -5.29 11.69 -6.34
N GLY A 60 -6.12 11.37 -7.32
CA GLY A 60 -5.72 11.46 -8.70
C GLY A 60 -5.44 12.92 -9.10
N LYS A 61 -4.49 13.11 -10.00
CA LYS A 61 -4.19 14.43 -10.51
C LYS A 61 -5.24 14.84 -11.52
N LYS A 62 -5.77 16.06 -11.35
CA LYS A 62 -6.65 16.68 -12.34
C LYS A 62 -5.79 17.58 -13.21
N ARG A 63 -5.82 17.32 -14.51
CA ARG A 63 -5.12 18.14 -15.48
C ARG A 63 -6.11 18.68 -16.49
N ARG A 64 -5.95 19.97 -16.83
CA ARG A 64 -6.73 20.58 -17.89
C ARG A 64 -6.03 20.29 -19.22
N ALA A 65 -6.75 19.66 -20.15
CA ALA A 65 -6.21 19.43 -21.48
C ALA A 65 -6.26 20.74 -22.25
N LEU A 66 -5.11 21.21 -22.71
CA LEU A 66 -5.00 22.50 -23.40
C LEU A 66 -5.83 22.57 -24.68
N LYS A 67 -5.96 21.46 -25.40
CA LYS A 67 -6.65 21.44 -26.70
C LYS A 67 -8.15 21.20 -26.59
N THR A 68 -8.62 20.51 -25.59
CA THR A 68 -10.02 20.09 -25.47
C THR A 68 -10.79 20.78 -24.36
N ARG A 69 -10.12 21.54 -23.53
CA ARG A 69 -10.69 22.20 -22.36
C ARG A 69 -11.39 21.25 -21.37
N LYS A 70 -11.20 19.95 -21.55
CA LYS A 70 -11.72 18.96 -20.64
C LYS A 70 -10.73 18.69 -19.53
N GLN A 71 -11.24 18.52 -18.31
CA GLN A 71 -10.39 18.07 -17.22
C GLN A 71 -10.11 16.59 -17.37
N ILE A 72 -8.83 16.23 -17.36
CA ILE A 72 -8.41 14.84 -17.35
C ILE A 72 -8.10 14.47 -15.90
N SER A 73 -8.89 13.55 -15.34
CA SER A 73 -8.68 13.04 -14.01
C SER A 73 -7.98 11.69 -14.09
N GLN A 74 -6.86 11.56 -13.40
CA GLN A 74 -6.25 10.26 -13.18
C GLN A 74 -6.90 9.64 -11.95
N ALA A 75 -7.17 8.35 -12.02
CA ALA A 75 -7.74 7.65 -10.87
C ALA A 75 -6.81 7.73 -9.67
N GLY A 76 -7.37 8.02 -8.51
CA GLY A 76 -6.62 7.97 -7.27
C GLY A 76 -6.30 6.54 -6.89
N TRP A 77 -5.43 6.39 -5.92
CA TRP A 77 -5.06 5.08 -5.41
C TRP A 77 -4.92 5.15 -3.88
N LYS A 78 -4.85 4.00 -3.26
CA LYS A 78 -4.76 3.90 -1.82
C LYS A 78 -3.48 3.20 -1.44
N LYS A 79 -2.76 3.75 -0.48
CA LYS A 79 -1.60 3.08 0.08
C LYS A 79 -1.85 2.77 1.56
N ALA A 80 -1.26 1.69 2.01
CA ALA A 80 -1.32 1.28 3.40
C ALA A 80 0.09 1.21 3.97
N ILE A 81 0.25 1.74 5.15
CA ILE A 81 1.50 1.66 5.89
C ILE A 81 1.25 0.74 7.08
N ALA A 82 1.91 -0.41 7.08
CA ALA A 82 1.78 -1.40 8.14
C ALA A 82 2.98 -1.35 9.05
N THR A 83 2.74 -1.23 10.35
CA THR A 83 3.79 -1.33 11.36
C THR A 83 3.77 -2.74 11.93
N LEU A 84 4.87 -3.46 11.79
CA LEU A 84 4.98 -4.83 12.24
C LEU A 84 5.50 -4.91 13.67
N LYS A 85 5.23 -6.04 14.32
CA LYS A 85 5.81 -6.35 15.61
C LYS A 85 7.33 -6.35 15.48
N GLU A 86 8.02 -5.93 16.54
CA GLU A 86 9.48 -5.94 16.57
C GLU A 86 10.01 -7.33 16.26
N GLY A 87 10.96 -7.40 15.36
CA GLY A 87 11.55 -8.67 14.91
C GLY A 87 10.88 -9.27 13.68
N ASP A 88 9.65 -8.87 13.36
CA ASP A 88 8.97 -9.33 12.15
C ASP A 88 9.42 -8.51 10.95
N LYS A 89 9.67 -9.20 9.84
CA LYS A 89 10.11 -8.56 8.60
C LYS A 89 9.38 -9.16 7.42
N ILE A 90 9.13 -8.35 6.41
CA ILE A 90 8.61 -8.79 5.12
C ILE A 90 9.73 -8.67 4.11
N ASP A 91 10.04 -9.78 3.44
CA ASP A 91 11.05 -9.76 2.37
C ASP A 91 10.37 -9.36 1.06
N LEU A 92 10.47 -8.09 0.72
CA LEU A 92 9.85 -7.56 -0.47
C LEU A 92 10.56 -8.01 -1.75
N PHE A 93 11.81 -8.39 -1.67
CA PHE A 93 12.54 -8.84 -2.84
C PHE A 93 12.14 -10.25 -3.28
N GLU A 94 11.80 -11.11 -2.33
CA GLU A 94 11.28 -12.44 -2.66
C GLU A 94 9.85 -12.38 -3.19
N THR A 95 9.04 -11.48 -2.65
CA THR A 95 7.62 -11.38 -2.99
C THR A 95 7.36 -10.42 -4.13
N GLY A 96 8.30 -9.52 -4.40
CA GLY A 96 8.14 -8.47 -5.40
C GLY A 96 8.53 -8.88 -6.81
N ALA A 97 8.75 -10.12 -7.00
CA ALA A 97 9.16 -10.66 -8.30
C ALA A 97 8.23 -10.21 -9.42
#